data_b7e090229cc29b8ac51c381b7c6a6b67
#
_entry.id   b7e090229cc29b8ac51c381b7c6a6b67
#
_cell.length_a   1.000
_cell.length_b   1.000
_cell.length_c   1.000
_cell.angle_alpha   90.00
_cell.angle_beta   90.00
_cell.angle_gamma   90.00
#
_symmetry.space_group_name_H-M   'P 1'
#
loop_
_entity.id
_entity.type
_entity.pdbx_description
1 polymer ?
#
loop_
_entity_poly.entity_id
_entity_poly.type
_entity_poly.pdbx_seq_one_letter_code
_entity_poly.pdbx_strand_id
1 'polypeptide(L)'
;QWPNGEKRTETVQFRPDDMTYFLSSGAVRWDPPAGMYPDLQERRKNQISLQGLFAPSAEWTGPKGKVLSSNYPAMRDPAVAIDVYRGDTGLDGGRSQNIFSLDREALHSGQMQMLDRVNLEKGESVTLDDGTKITFDGAKEFVNLQISKDPTTTWVLVFAVLMLASLVGSLAVKRRRFWVRITPEGEGTLIQIAGLSRTDSAGWGREFNRR
;
A
#
# COMPACT_ATOMS: atom_id res chain seq x y z
N GLN A 1 -24.98 -2.14 20.75
CA GLN A 1 -26.39 -1.91 20.98
C GLN A 1 -26.55 -0.57 21.68
N TRP A 2 -27.43 0.27 21.17
CA TRP A 2 -27.74 1.57 21.74
C TRP A 2 -28.74 1.46 22.91
N PRO A 3 -28.85 2.48 23.76
CA PRO A 3 -29.79 2.46 24.93
C PRO A 3 -31.24 2.25 24.53
N ASN A 4 -31.63 2.66 23.31
CA ASN A 4 -32.98 2.43 22.78
C ASN A 4 -33.22 0.98 22.31
N GLY A 5 -32.26 0.09 22.47
CA GLY A 5 -32.32 -1.31 22.09
C GLY A 5 -31.91 -1.60 20.64
N GLU A 6 -31.69 -0.58 19.79
CA GLU A 6 -31.23 -0.76 18.44
C GLU A 6 -29.82 -1.37 18.40
N LYS A 7 -29.67 -2.41 17.58
CA LYS A 7 -28.39 -3.10 17.40
C LYS A 7 -27.83 -2.79 16.03
N ARG A 8 -26.53 -2.49 15.96
CA ARG A 8 -25.79 -2.37 14.74
C ARG A 8 -24.55 -3.24 14.82
N THR A 9 -24.32 -4.05 13.80
CA THR A 9 -23.11 -4.86 13.68
C THR A 9 -22.32 -4.38 12.47
N GLU A 10 -21.04 -4.19 12.63
CA GLU A 10 -20.15 -3.74 11.58
C GLU A 10 -18.86 -4.56 11.59
N THR A 11 -18.36 -4.87 10.40
CA THR A 11 -17.07 -5.52 10.25
C THR A 11 -16.00 -4.47 10.03
N VAL A 12 -15.11 -4.36 10.97
CA VAL A 12 -14.01 -3.39 10.96
C VAL A 12 -12.76 -4.05 10.40
N GLN A 13 -12.13 -3.41 9.44
CA GLN A 13 -10.87 -3.87 8.89
C GLN A 13 -9.72 -3.39 9.78
N PHE A 14 -8.88 -4.32 10.21
CA PHE A 14 -7.66 -4.03 10.96
C PHE A 14 -6.43 -4.11 10.05
N ARG A 15 -5.50 -3.20 10.25
CA ARG A 15 -4.22 -3.16 9.54
C ARG A 15 -3.12 -3.67 10.46
N PRO A 16 -2.33 -4.68 10.01
CA PRO A 16 -1.16 -5.11 10.74
C PRO A 16 -0.19 -3.94 10.98
N ASP A 17 0.35 -3.87 12.16
CA ASP A 17 1.42 -2.95 12.50
C ASP A 17 2.75 -3.71 12.48
N ASP A 18 3.64 -3.34 11.58
CA ASP A 18 4.94 -3.99 11.38
C ASP A 18 5.88 -3.83 12.60
N MET A 19 5.55 -2.89 13.50
CA MET A 19 6.40 -2.52 14.64
C MET A 19 5.97 -3.18 15.95
N THR A 20 4.79 -3.77 16.02
CA THR A 20 4.22 -4.24 17.30
C THR A 20 3.74 -5.68 17.23
N TYR A 21 4.60 -6.63 17.57
CA TYR A 21 4.29 -8.00 18.03
C TYR A 21 2.96 -8.60 17.54
N PHE A 22 2.77 -8.66 16.22
CA PHE A 22 1.57 -9.21 15.58
C PHE A 22 0.24 -8.51 15.95
N LEU A 23 0.30 -7.27 16.40
CA LEU A 23 -0.90 -6.48 16.64
C LEU A 23 -1.36 -5.80 15.36
N SER A 24 -2.65 -5.56 15.28
CA SER A 24 -3.26 -4.82 14.18
C SER A 24 -4.08 -3.67 14.74
N SER A 25 -4.08 -2.52 14.04
CA SER A 25 -4.85 -1.34 14.43
C SER A 25 -6.09 -1.15 13.57
N GLY A 26 -7.17 -0.67 14.16
CA GLY A 26 -8.41 -0.36 13.46
C GLY A 26 -9.23 0.68 14.20
N ALA A 27 -10.11 1.35 13.45
CA ALA A 27 -11.02 2.34 14.01
C ALA A 27 -12.41 2.24 13.35
N VAL A 28 -13.44 2.52 14.14
CA VAL A 28 -14.82 2.55 13.66
C VAL A 28 -15.55 3.72 14.30
N ARG A 29 -16.53 4.23 13.59
CA ARG A 29 -17.32 5.39 14.01
C ARG A 29 -18.79 5.10 13.75
N TRP A 30 -19.64 5.45 14.68
CA TRP A 30 -21.08 5.26 14.59
C TRP A 30 -21.84 6.53 14.94
N ASP A 31 -22.79 6.85 14.09
CA ASP A 31 -23.82 7.80 14.41
C ASP A 31 -24.89 7.18 15.33
N PRO A 32 -25.41 7.94 16.28
CA PRO A 32 -26.59 7.53 17.01
C PRO A 32 -27.77 7.25 16.06
N PRO A 33 -28.67 6.35 16.43
CA PRO A 33 -29.89 6.07 15.66
C PRO A 33 -30.72 7.33 15.38
N ALA A 34 -31.37 7.34 14.23
CA ALA A 34 -32.25 8.45 13.85
C ALA A 34 -33.36 8.64 14.88
N GLY A 35 -33.61 9.89 15.25
CA GLY A 35 -34.64 10.25 16.22
C GLY A 35 -34.27 10.08 17.69
N MET A 36 -33.06 9.59 18.02
CA MET A 36 -32.58 9.49 19.39
C MET A 36 -32.24 10.86 19.99
N TYR A 37 -31.78 11.76 19.16
CA TYR A 37 -31.47 13.15 19.54
C TYR A 37 -32.25 14.13 18.66
N PRO A 38 -32.86 15.20 19.22
CA PRO A 38 -33.73 16.10 18.50
C PRO A 38 -32.96 17.01 17.52
N ASP A 39 -31.70 17.29 17.81
CA ASP A 39 -30.86 18.24 17.08
C ASP A 39 -29.62 17.55 16.49
N LEU A 40 -29.20 18.00 15.30
CA LEU A 40 -27.97 17.54 14.65
C LEU A 40 -26.72 17.81 15.47
N GLN A 41 -26.67 18.90 16.22
CA GLN A 41 -25.54 19.24 17.06
C GLN A 41 -25.42 18.27 18.24
N GLU A 42 -26.55 17.93 18.87
CA GLU A 42 -26.58 16.94 19.94
C GLU A 42 -26.24 15.54 19.42
N ARG A 43 -26.76 15.19 18.24
CA ARG A 43 -26.42 13.94 17.57
C ARG A 43 -24.91 13.81 17.34
N ARG A 44 -24.25 14.86 16.82
CA ARG A 44 -22.81 14.90 16.59
C ARG A 44 -22.01 14.70 17.89
N LYS A 45 -22.38 15.39 18.96
CA LYS A 45 -21.74 15.26 20.26
C LYS A 45 -21.85 13.87 20.86
N ASN A 46 -22.83 13.09 20.42
CA ASN A 46 -23.09 11.76 20.90
C ASN A 46 -22.70 10.64 19.91
N GLN A 47 -21.96 10.97 18.87
CA GLN A 47 -21.31 9.98 18.04
C GLN A 47 -20.32 9.17 18.86
N ILE A 48 -20.23 7.88 18.59
CA ILE A 48 -19.30 6.97 19.27
C ILE A 48 -18.23 6.56 18.26
N SER A 49 -16.98 6.63 18.68
CA SER A 49 -15.88 6.08 17.94
C SER A 49 -15.03 5.17 18.79
N LEU A 50 -14.55 4.11 18.17
CA LEU A 50 -13.66 3.15 18.77
C LEU A 50 -12.35 3.15 18.01
N GLN A 51 -11.25 3.17 18.71
CA GLN A 51 -9.93 2.89 18.16
C GLN A 51 -9.35 1.74 18.96
N GLY A 52 -8.86 0.72 18.25
CA GLY A 52 -8.42 -0.47 18.95
C GLY A 52 -7.21 -1.14 18.35
N LEU A 53 -6.62 -1.97 19.19
CA LEU A 53 -5.62 -2.95 18.81
C LEU A 53 -6.27 -4.33 18.84
N PHE A 54 -6.01 -5.11 17.83
CA PHE A 54 -6.45 -6.50 17.72
C PHE A 54 -5.24 -7.42 17.84
N ALA A 55 -5.37 -8.45 18.66
CA ALA A 55 -4.40 -9.53 18.80
C ALA A 55 -5.01 -10.84 18.32
N PRO A 56 -4.40 -11.53 17.32
CA PRO A 56 -4.89 -12.84 16.86
C PRO A 56 -4.68 -13.97 17.88
N SER A 57 -3.65 -13.84 18.71
CA SER A 57 -3.36 -14.77 19.81
C SER A 57 -2.97 -13.94 21.02
N ALA A 58 -4.00 -13.56 21.79
CA ALA A 58 -3.86 -12.59 22.87
C ALA A 58 -2.99 -13.10 24.01
N GLU A 59 -2.13 -12.23 24.49
CA GLU A 59 -1.37 -12.39 25.72
C GLU A 59 -1.51 -11.12 26.55
N TRP A 60 -1.96 -11.27 27.77
CA TRP A 60 -2.17 -10.17 28.68
C TRP A 60 -0.92 -9.93 29.51
N THR A 61 -0.27 -8.81 29.29
CA THR A 61 1.00 -8.42 29.92
C THR A 61 0.87 -7.14 30.73
N GLY A 62 2.00 -6.70 31.30
CA GLY A 62 2.07 -5.44 32.07
C GLY A 62 1.41 -5.50 33.45
N PRO A 63 1.32 -4.33 34.11
CA PRO A 63 0.72 -4.24 35.43
C PRO A 63 -0.76 -4.67 35.42
N LYS A 64 -1.09 -5.67 36.21
CA LYS A 64 -2.47 -6.25 36.37
C LYS A 64 -2.98 -6.91 35.07
N GLY A 65 -2.09 -7.32 34.11
CA GLY A 65 -2.51 -7.96 32.87
C GLY A 65 -3.39 -7.09 31.98
N LYS A 66 -3.17 -5.77 31.94
CA LYS A 66 -4.02 -4.84 31.19
C LYS A 66 -3.49 -4.45 29.79
N VAL A 67 -2.28 -4.87 29.47
CA VAL A 67 -1.66 -4.57 28.18
C VAL A 67 -1.84 -5.75 27.25
N LEU A 68 -2.55 -5.53 26.15
CA LEU A 68 -2.72 -6.54 25.11
C LEU A 68 -1.42 -6.65 24.30
N SER A 69 -0.93 -7.87 24.17
CA SER A 69 0.11 -8.25 23.23
C SER A 69 -0.32 -9.48 22.45
N SER A 70 0.47 -9.90 21.46
CA SER A 70 0.21 -11.13 20.71
C SER A 70 1.51 -11.90 20.61
N ASN A 71 1.47 -13.18 20.93
CA ASN A 71 2.62 -14.06 20.88
C ASN A 71 2.71 -14.90 19.58
N TYR A 72 1.64 -14.87 18.77
CA TYR A 72 1.56 -15.67 17.56
C TYR A 72 0.68 -15.00 16.48
N PRO A 73 1.05 -15.08 15.17
CA PRO A 73 0.33 -14.39 14.11
C PRO A 73 -0.99 -15.05 13.70
N ALA A 74 -1.20 -16.33 13.99
CA ALA A 74 -2.45 -17.00 13.62
C ALA A 74 -3.52 -16.83 14.69
N MET A 75 -4.77 -16.88 14.25
CA MET A 75 -5.95 -16.66 15.09
C MET A 75 -6.24 -17.86 15.97
N ARG A 76 -5.82 -17.78 17.23
CA ARG A 76 -6.06 -18.80 18.26
C ARG A 76 -7.02 -18.27 19.32
N ASP A 77 -6.64 -17.21 19.99
CA ASP A 77 -7.40 -16.56 21.06
C ASP A 77 -7.55 -15.08 20.75
N PRO A 78 -8.46 -14.70 19.83
CA PRO A 78 -8.60 -13.34 19.35
C PRO A 78 -9.17 -12.44 20.43
N ALA A 79 -8.49 -11.31 20.70
CA ALA A 79 -8.95 -10.28 21.61
C ALA A 79 -8.68 -8.88 21.05
N VAL A 80 -9.39 -7.90 21.58
CA VAL A 80 -9.24 -6.48 21.25
C VAL A 80 -9.05 -5.66 22.51
N ALA A 81 -8.17 -4.68 22.42
CA ALA A 81 -8.09 -3.57 23.37
C ALA A 81 -8.60 -2.32 22.67
N ILE A 82 -9.71 -1.76 23.14
CA ILE A 82 -10.38 -0.64 22.50
C ILE A 82 -10.43 0.58 23.41
N ASP A 83 -10.13 1.74 22.84
CA ASP A 83 -10.38 3.04 23.42
C ASP A 83 -11.73 3.54 22.89
N VAL A 84 -12.65 3.87 23.78
CA VAL A 84 -13.99 4.36 23.45
C VAL A 84 -14.01 5.87 23.58
N TYR A 85 -14.42 6.53 22.50
CA TYR A 85 -14.53 7.98 22.46
C TYR A 85 -15.96 8.39 22.12
N ARG A 86 -16.37 9.54 22.66
CA ARG A 86 -17.64 10.20 22.33
C ARG A 86 -17.37 11.63 21.90
N GLY A 87 -18.10 12.09 20.89
CA GLY A 87 -18.01 13.46 20.38
C GLY A 87 -18.18 13.52 18.88
N ASP A 88 -17.95 14.69 18.32
CA ASP A 88 -18.04 14.89 16.87
C ASP A 88 -16.87 14.19 16.16
N THR A 89 -17.18 13.11 15.49
CA THR A 89 -16.22 12.27 14.76
C THR A 89 -15.92 12.79 13.34
N GLY A 90 -16.62 13.86 12.92
CA GLY A 90 -16.50 14.43 11.58
C GLY A 90 -17.16 13.60 10.47
N LEU A 91 -18.01 12.60 10.80
CA LEU A 91 -18.72 11.78 9.80
C LEU A 91 -19.56 12.63 8.84
N ASP A 92 -20.19 13.70 9.36
CA ASP A 92 -21.03 14.61 8.58
C ASP A 92 -20.24 15.68 7.82
N GLY A 93 -18.92 15.72 7.97
CA GLY A 93 -18.06 16.76 7.38
C GLY A 93 -17.69 16.56 5.91
N GLY A 94 -18.03 15.42 5.33
CA GLY A 94 -17.68 15.08 3.93
C GLY A 94 -16.19 14.91 3.67
N ARG A 95 -15.36 14.89 4.71
CA ARG A 95 -13.91 14.66 4.61
C ARG A 95 -13.62 13.16 4.62
N SER A 96 -12.66 12.75 3.79
CA SER A 96 -12.18 11.36 3.84
C SER A 96 -11.48 11.11 5.17
N GLN A 97 -11.86 10.01 5.81
CA GLN A 97 -11.31 9.63 7.12
C GLN A 97 -10.51 8.34 7.01
N ASN A 98 -9.50 8.23 7.87
CA ASN A 98 -8.72 7.00 7.97
C ASN A 98 -9.56 5.93 8.70
N ILE A 99 -9.68 4.74 8.10
CA ILE A 99 -10.41 3.61 8.70
C ILE A 99 -9.60 2.85 9.75
N PHE A 100 -8.31 3.12 9.89
CA PHE A 100 -7.42 2.43 10.83
C PHE A 100 -7.08 3.25 12.08
N SER A 101 -7.36 4.55 12.05
CA SER A 101 -7.08 5.47 13.16
C SER A 101 -8.09 6.60 13.21
N LEU A 102 -8.32 7.14 14.39
CA LEU A 102 -9.10 8.36 14.58
C LEU A 102 -8.27 9.59 14.22
N ASP A 103 -8.97 10.69 13.94
CA ASP A 103 -8.32 11.98 13.66
C ASP A 103 -7.68 12.52 14.95
N ARG A 104 -6.36 12.69 14.91
CA ARG A 104 -5.58 13.22 16.04
C ARG A 104 -5.97 14.65 16.39
N GLU A 105 -6.32 15.47 15.40
CA GLU A 105 -6.73 16.85 15.62
C GLU A 105 -8.04 16.90 16.41
N ALA A 106 -9.03 16.06 16.05
CA ALA A 106 -10.28 15.96 16.75
C ALA A 106 -10.12 15.44 18.20
N LEU A 107 -9.13 14.55 18.44
CA LEU A 107 -8.79 14.09 19.78
C LEU A 107 -8.12 15.18 20.61
N HIS A 108 -7.19 15.95 20.04
CA HIS A 108 -6.47 16.99 20.77
C HIS A 108 -7.28 18.25 20.98
N SER A 109 -8.21 18.59 20.07
CA SER A 109 -9.09 19.75 20.19
C SER A 109 -10.21 19.56 21.21
N GLY A 110 -10.38 18.34 21.76
CA GLY A 110 -11.46 18.02 22.67
C GLY A 110 -12.82 17.83 22.02
N GLN A 111 -12.87 17.76 20.68
CA GLN A 111 -14.09 17.40 19.94
C GLN A 111 -14.57 15.99 20.26
N MET A 112 -13.64 15.09 20.54
CA MET A 112 -13.88 13.73 21.01
C MET A 112 -13.24 13.55 22.39
N GLN A 113 -14.00 13.02 23.33
CA GLN A 113 -13.53 12.72 24.67
C GLN A 113 -13.45 11.22 24.87
N MET A 114 -12.35 10.76 25.44
CA MET A 114 -12.19 9.37 25.83
C MET A 114 -13.11 9.06 27.00
N LEU A 115 -13.95 8.05 26.85
CA LEU A 115 -14.83 7.56 27.90
C LEU A 115 -14.18 6.45 28.72
N ASP A 116 -13.67 5.43 28.00
CA ASP A 116 -13.14 4.23 28.65
C ASP A 116 -12.11 3.53 27.77
N ARG A 117 -11.31 2.67 28.41
CA ARG A 117 -10.42 1.71 27.74
C ARG A 117 -10.79 0.31 28.19
N VAL A 118 -11.16 -0.53 27.25
CA VAL A 118 -11.72 -1.84 27.52
C VAL A 118 -10.98 -2.91 26.75
N ASN A 119 -10.75 -4.03 27.42
CA ASN A 119 -10.20 -5.24 26.82
C ASN A 119 -11.36 -6.23 26.67
N LEU A 120 -11.55 -6.78 25.48
CA LEU A 120 -12.64 -7.71 25.19
C LEU A 120 -12.09 -8.96 24.49
N GLU A 121 -12.44 -10.10 25.03
CA GLU A 121 -12.27 -11.39 24.37
C GLU A 121 -13.48 -11.69 23.49
N LYS A 122 -13.38 -12.72 22.67
CA LYS A 122 -14.47 -13.11 21.77
C LYS A 122 -15.75 -13.41 22.54
N GLY A 123 -16.83 -12.72 22.18
CA GLY A 123 -18.15 -12.84 22.80
C GLY A 123 -18.36 -11.95 24.03
N GLU A 124 -17.32 -11.28 24.49
CA GLU A 124 -17.44 -10.35 25.61
C GLU A 124 -18.04 -9.02 25.21
N SER A 125 -18.59 -8.34 26.20
CA SER A 125 -19.23 -7.04 26.01
C SER A 125 -19.01 -6.14 27.22
N VAL A 126 -18.94 -4.84 26.92
CA VAL A 126 -18.93 -3.77 27.93
C VAL A 126 -20.17 -2.91 27.75
N THR A 127 -20.70 -2.43 28.86
CA THR A 127 -21.80 -1.47 28.89
C THR A 127 -21.26 -0.14 29.42
N LEU A 128 -21.41 0.91 28.62
CA LEU A 128 -21.03 2.27 28.99
C LEU A 128 -22.05 2.88 29.94
N ASP A 129 -21.68 3.99 30.58
CA ASP A 129 -22.52 4.68 31.57
C ASP A 129 -23.88 5.15 31.02
N ASP A 130 -23.96 5.39 29.70
CA ASP A 130 -25.20 5.78 29.02
C ASP A 130 -26.11 4.59 28.63
N GLY A 131 -25.69 3.36 28.96
CA GLY A 131 -26.40 2.15 28.60
C GLY A 131 -26.05 1.58 27.23
N THR A 132 -25.14 2.20 26.45
CA THR A 132 -24.64 1.65 25.20
C THR A 132 -23.80 0.41 25.44
N LYS A 133 -24.14 -0.69 24.81
CA LYS A 133 -23.43 -1.96 24.92
C LYS A 133 -22.56 -2.23 23.67
N ILE A 134 -21.27 -2.42 23.87
CA ILE A 134 -20.31 -2.77 22.85
C ILE A 134 -19.93 -4.24 23.02
N THR A 135 -20.00 -5.03 21.96
CA THR A 135 -19.70 -6.46 21.99
C THR A 135 -18.69 -6.78 20.92
N PHE A 136 -17.69 -7.57 21.25
CA PHE A 136 -16.74 -8.14 20.28
C PHE A 136 -17.19 -9.55 19.88
N ASP A 137 -17.84 -9.67 18.72
CA ASP A 137 -18.36 -10.95 18.22
C ASP A 137 -17.25 -11.91 17.76
N GLY A 138 -16.05 -11.40 17.52
CA GLY A 138 -14.89 -12.16 17.06
C GLY A 138 -14.25 -11.58 15.81
N ALA A 139 -13.32 -12.32 15.24
CA ALA A 139 -12.58 -11.89 14.07
C ALA A 139 -12.60 -12.94 12.97
N LYS A 140 -12.35 -12.51 11.73
CA LYS A 140 -12.17 -13.34 10.54
C LYS A 140 -10.95 -12.90 9.78
N GLU A 141 -10.23 -13.84 9.24
CA GLU A 141 -9.12 -13.56 8.34
C GLU A 141 -9.65 -13.15 6.96
N PHE A 142 -8.97 -12.21 6.33
CA PHE A 142 -9.25 -11.82 4.95
C PHE A 142 -7.95 -11.62 4.19
N VAL A 143 -8.03 -11.70 2.87
CA VAL A 143 -6.90 -11.50 1.97
C VAL A 143 -7.24 -10.40 0.98
N ASN A 144 -6.37 -9.42 0.86
CA ASN A 144 -6.44 -8.44 -0.21
C ASN A 144 -5.70 -8.97 -1.44
N LEU A 145 -6.43 -9.21 -2.51
CA LEU A 145 -5.87 -9.64 -3.79
C LEU A 145 -5.85 -8.44 -4.74
N GLN A 146 -4.67 -8.07 -5.20
CA GLN A 146 -4.51 -7.12 -6.27
C GLN A 146 -4.35 -7.86 -7.59
N ILE A 147 -5.32 -7.72 -8.49
CA ILE A 147 -5.27 -8.26 -9.84
C ILE A 147 -4.82 -7.14 -10.76
N SER A 148 -3.63 -7.30 -11.37
CA SER A 148 -3.12 -6.38 -12.37
C SER A 148 -3.08 -7.08 -13.73
N LYS A 149 -3.67 -6.47 -14.75
CA LYS A 149 -3.57 -6.90 -16.15
C LYS A 149 -2.97 -5.74 -16.95
N ASP A 150 -1.71 -5.86 -17.27
CA ASP A 150 -1.01 -4.88 -18.10
C ASP A 150 -0.81 -5.44 -19.53
N PRO A 151 -1.63 -5.01 -20.51
CA PRO A 151 -1.49 -5.46 -21.89
C PRO A 151 -0.23 -4.91 -22.58
N THR A 152 0.42 -3.91 -22.00
CA THR A 152 1.61 -3.27 -22.59
C THR A 152 2.89 -4.05 -22.32
N THR A 153 2.92 -4.91 -21.31
CA THR A 153 4.11 -5.70 -20.93
C THR A 153 4.66 -6.53 -22.10
N THR A 154 3.77 -7.13 -22.91
CA THR A 154 4.17 -7.90 -24.08
C THR A 154 4.88 -7.03 -25.12
N TRP A 155 4.38 -5.82 -25.36
CA TRP A 155 4.99 -4.88 -26.32
C TRP A 155 6.33 -4.37 -25.82
N VAL A 156 6.46 -4.09 -24.53
CA VAL A 156 7.75 -3.72 -23.92
C VAL A 156 8.78 -4.82 -24.14
N LEU A 157 8.42 -6.08 -23.95
CA LEU A 157 9.30 -7.21 -24.21
C LEU A 157 9.73 -7.28 -25.68
N VAL A 158 8.77 -7.14 -26.61
CA VAL A 158 9.08 -7.16 -28.06
C VAL A 158 10.06 -6.05 -28.42
N PHE A 159 9.82 -4.83 -27.96
CA PHE A 159 10.72 -3.70 -28.25
C PHE A 159 12.08 -3.86 -27.57
N ALA A 160 12.14 -4.42 -26.38
CA ALA A 160 13.41 -4.72 -25.72
C ALA A 160 14.25 -5.73 -26.53
N VAL A 161 13.64 -6.79 -27.04
CA VAL A 161 14.31 -7.77 -27.91
C VAL A 161 14.78 -7.14 -29.21
N LEU A 162 13.94 -6.32 -29.87
CA LEU A 162 14.31 -5.59 -31.09
C LEU A 162 15.48 -4.63 -30.84
N MET A 163 15.49 -3.94 -29.70
CA MET A 163 16.59 -3.05 -29.32
C MET A 163 17.90 -3.82 -29.15
N LEU A 164 17.88 -4.96 -28.47
CA LEU A 164 19.05 -5.82 -28.34
C LEU A 164 19.53 -6.36 -29.67
N ALA A 165 18.63 -6.82 -30.55
CA ALA A 165 18.94 -7.31 -31.86
C ALA A 165 19.58 -6.21 -32.72
N SER A 166 19.06 -4.98 -32.68
CA SER A 166 19.61 -3.84 -33.41
C SER A 166 21.01 -3.46 -32.90
N LEU A 167 21.22 -3.54 -31.60
CA LEU A 167 22.53 -3.30 -30.98
C LEU A 167 23.56 -4.33 -31.47
N VAL A 168 23.20 -5.61 -31.44
CA VAL A 168 24.05 -6.70 -31.92
C VAL A 168 24.34 -6.50 -33.44
N GLY A 169 23.32 -6.19 -34.25
CA GLY A 169 23.46 -5.88 -35.65
C GLY A 169 24.39 -4.70 -35.87
N SER A 170 24.26 -3.63 -35.11
CA SER A 170 25.13 -2.45 -35.20
C SER A 170 26.60 -2.76 -34.90
N LEU A 171 26.84 -3.67 -33.96
CA LEU A 171 28.21 -4.11 -33.63
C LEU A 171 28.77 -5.12 -34.64
N ALA A 172 27.91 -5.96 -35.21
CA ALA A 172 28.31 -6.97 -36.21
C ALA A 172 28.66 -6.35 -37.57
N VAL A 173 27.99 -5.24 -37.92
CA VAL A 173 28.27 -4.56 -39.20
C VAL A 173 29.60 -3.80 -39.13
N LYS A 174 30.56 -4.29 -39.86
CA LYS A 174 31.89 -3.69 -39.93
C LYS A 174 31.86 -2.43 -40.79
N ARG A 175 32.17 -1.29 -40.21
CA ARG A 175 32.30 -0.02 -40.94
C ARG A 175 33.62 -0.02 -41.68
N ARG A 176 33.55 0.13 -43.02
CA ARG A 176 34.69 0.24 -43.91
C ARG A 176 34.73 1.65 -44.52
N ARG A 177 35.89 2.26 -44.58
CA ARG A 177 36.09 3.56 -45.22
C ARG A 177 37.06 3.40 -46.38
N PHE A 178 36.74 4.02 -47.51
CA PHE A 178 37.58 4.08 -48.66
C PHE A 178 37.94 5.53 -48.93
N TRP A 179 39.18 5.79 -49.26
CA TRP A 179 39.67 7.07 -49.70
C TRP A 179 40.23 6.92 -51.10
N VAL A 180 39.87 7.83 -51.97
CA VAL A 180 40.41 7.92 -53.34
C VAL A 180 41.08 9.27 -53.42
N ARG A 181 42.37 9.29 -53.77
CA ARG A 181 43.14 10.50 -54.03
C ARG A 181 43.51 10.50 -55.48
N ILE A 182 43.17 11.55 -56.18
CA ILE A 182 43.45 11.75 -57.61
C ILE A 182 44.44 12.88 -57.64
N THR A 183 45.62 12.61 -58.30
CA THR A 183 46.72 13.57 -58.44
C THR A 183 47.12 13.59 -59.89
N PRO A 184 47.19 14.79 -60.58
CA PRO A 184 47.75 14.88 -61.91
C PRO A 184 49.28 14.62 -61.92
N GLU A 185 49.75 13.76 -62.82
CA GLU A 185 51.16 13.41 -62.93
C GLU A 185 51.56 13.40 -64.38
N GLY A 186 52.26 14.47 -64.80
CA GLY A 186 52.64 14.68 -66.25
C GLY A 186 51.41 14.76 -67.14
N GLU A 187 51.41 13.95 -68.27
CA GLU A 187 50.25 13.84 -69.13
C GLU A 187 49.17 12.85 -68.65
N GLY A 188 49.36 12.27 -67.46
CA GLY A 188 48.45 11.26 -66.86
C GLY A 188 47.87 11.67 -65.54
N THR A 189 47.03 10.79 -64.98
CA THR A 189 46.40 10.98 -63.67
C THR A 189 46.71 9.77 -62.79
N LEU A 190 47.33 10.01 -61.64
CA LEU A 190 47.59 8.99 -60.64
C LEU A 190 46.38 8.88 -59.66
N ILE A 191 45.78 7.71 -59.63
CA ILE A 191 44.67 7.39 -58.68
C ILE A 191 45.21 6.48 -57.59
N GLN A 192 45.20 6.98 -56.39
CA GLN A 192 45.58 6.22 -55.21
C GLN A 192 44.30 5.86 -54.41
N ILE A 193 44.11 4.58 -54.08
CA ILE A 193 42.97 4.09 -53.36
C ILE A 193 43.49 3.48 -52.07
N ALA A 194 42.92 3.92 -50.94
CA ALA A 194 43.20 3.38 -49.62
C ALA A 194 41.93 2.96 -48.91
N GLY A 195 41.99 1.85 -48.20
CA GLY A 195 40.87 1.33 -47.44
C GLY A 195 41.25 1.13 -45.96
N LEU A 196 40.33 1.50 -45.04
CA LEU A 196 40.49 1.26 -43.63
C LEU A 196 39.28 0.49 -43.10
N SER A 197 39.53 -0.61 -42.40
CA SER A 197 38.53 -1.32 -41.60
C SER A 197 38.75 -1.01 -40.12
N ARG A 198 37.69 -0.74 -39.39
CA ARG A 198 37.75 -0.47 -37.96
C ARG A 198 38.23 -1.69 -37.14
N THR A 199 38.05 -2.88 -37.68
CA THR A 199 38.51 -4.12 -37.07
C THR A 199 39.47 -4.78 -38.03
N ASP A 200 40.70 -4.94 -37.61
CA ASP A 200 41.74 -5.61 -38.38
C ASP A 200 41.41 -7.11 -38.42
N SER A 201 40.71 -7.52 -39.49
CA SER A 201 40.41 -8.93 -39.70
C SER A 201 41.38 -9.47 -40.77
N ALA A 202 42.09 -10.52 -40.40
CA ALA A 202 42.95 -11.24 -41.34
C ALA A 202 42.19 -11.58 -42.63
N GLY A 203 42.53 -10.93 -43.72
CA GLY A 203 41.86 -11.10 -45.01
C GLY A 203 41.31 -9.84 -45.65
N TRP A 204 41.23 -8.71 -44.94
CA TRP A 204 40.77 -7.45 -45.51
C TRP A 204 41.64 -6.98 -46.70
N GLY A 205 42.94 -7.10 -46.62
CA GLY A 205 43.83 -6.75 -47.72
C GLY A 205 43.60 -7.58 -48.97
N ARG A 206 43.30 -8.86 -48.86
CA ARG A 206 42.97 -9.74 -50.01
C ARG A 206 41.62 -9.37 -50.63
N GLU A 207 40.62 -9.01 -49.81
CA GLU A 207 39.30 -8.57 -50.29
C GLU A 207 39.38 -7.20 -50.95
N PHE A 208 40.22 -6.30 -50.42
CA PHE A 208 40.48 -4.98 -51.01
C PHE A 208 41.10 -5.05 -52.39
N ASN A 209 42.09 -5.94 -52.59
CA ASN A 209 42.76 -6.12 -53.87
C ASN A 209 41.90 -6.85 -54.90
N ARG A 210 40.80 -7.46 -54.56
CA ARG A 210 39.87 -8.14 -55.49
C ARG A 210 38.79 -7.22 -56.04
N ARG A 211 38.61 -6.04 -55.49
CA ARG A 211 37.64 -5.03 -55.94
C ARG A 211 38.35 -3.92 -56.75
#